data_5c558891c72a9c656bd9739116fe9f3e
#
_entry.id   5c558891c72a9c656bd9739116fe9f3e
#
_cell.length_a   1.000
_cell.length_b   1.000
_cell.length_c   1.000
_cell.angle_alpha   90.00
_cell.angle_beta   90.00
_cell.angle_gamma   90.00
#
_symmetry.space_group_name_H-M   'P 1'
#
loop_
_entity.id
_entity.type
_entity.pdbx_description
1 polymer ?
#
loop_
_entity_poly.entity_id
_entity_poly.type
_entity_poly.pdbx_seq_one_letter_code
_entity_poly.pdbx_strand_id
1 'polypeptide(L)'
;MQFELDEDRELLKSSTRELLEKESALADARSVMEESAEGYEKALYAQLGELGYGSLLLSEEEGGMGFRAFAAVLSEMGRIAFPGPFLDAALAAHVLDGCATPEAAAWRDRTVSGEALVVLARLEAGSDIQAHIEGNRVAGTKRFVPFGAHADALLVETRDGLALVSRPGSGWSATPLPTIDHAQRFAEISFDGEEAILLADAGRTQVLLETVDWIGALGAAAFLLGLMERSLELTLEHTKEREAFGAPIASFQALQHRCADALLQTESTRSAVFRAAWAADESPETAPLLAAVAKGWAGPAARYVCGQAIQLHGGVGFTWEYDPHVYLKRAKTLEQFYGSTRTQLEQILLLRGL
;
A
#
# COMPACT_ATOMS: atom_id res chain seq x y z
N MET A 1 -0.24 8.84 26.72
CA MET A 1 -0.41 8.89 25.27
C MET A 1 -1.27 7.69 24.92
N GLN A 2 -2.50 7.92 24.47
CA GLN A 2 -3.39 6.85 23.98
C GLN A 2 -3.19 6.80 22.47
N PHE A 3 -2.60 5.71 21.97
CA PHE A 3 -2.50 5.43 20.52
C PHE A 3 -3.68 4.58 20.04
N GLU A 4 -4.61 4.32 20.93
CA GLU A 4 -5.84 3.58 20.65
C GLU A 4 -6.72 4.38 19.69
N LEU A 5 -7.48 3.67 18.89
CA LEU A 5 -8.51 4.25 18.05
C LEU A 5 -9.65 4.73 18.94
N ASP A 6 -10.27 5.84 18.57
CA ASP A 6 -11.55 6.26 19.15
C ASP A 6 -12.71 5.43 18.60
N GLU A 7 -13.92 5.66 19.13
CA GLU A 7 -15.11 4.88 18.75
C GLU A 7 -15.41 4.95 17.25
N ASP A 8 -15.27 6.10 16.62
CA ASP A 8 -15.56 6.29 15.18
C ASP A 8 -14.56 5.52 14.31
N ARG A 9 -13.26 5.54 14.68
CA ARG A 9 -12.21 4.81 13.96
C ARG A 9 -12.27 3.30 14.20
N GLU A 10 -12.67 2.85 15.39
CA GLU A 10 -12.94 1.43 15.65
C GLU A 10 -14.17 0.95 14.87
N LEU A 11 -15.22 1.77 14.77
CA LEU A 11 -16.39 1.47 13.94
C LEU A 11 -15.99 1.38 12.46
N LEU A 12 -15.21 2.33 11.95
CA LEU A 12 -14.70 2.27 10.57
C LEU A 12 -13.90 0.99 10.34
N LYS A 13 -13.00 0.63 11.26
CA LYS A 13 -12.20 -0.59 11.17
C LYS A 13 -13.05 -1.84 11.11
N SER A 14 -14.04 -1.96 12.00
CA SER A 14 -14.95 -3.11 12.02
C SER A 14 -15.83 -3.18 10.78
N SER A 15 -16.38 -2.05 10.34
CA SER A 15 -17.18 -1.97 9.11
C SER A 15 -16.35 -2.29 7.86
N THR A 16 -15.07 -1.88 7.84
CA THR A 16 -14.14 -2.24 6.76
C THR A 16 -13.94 -3.75 6.71
N ARG A 17 -13.72 -4.40 7.86
CA ARG A 17 -13.58 -5.85 7.94
C ARG A 17 -14.82 -6.56 7.39
N GLU A 18 -16.01 -6.19 7.89
CA GLU A 18 -17.29 -6.78 7.45
C GLU A 18 -17.51 -6.60 5.94
N LEU A 19 -17.22 -5.41 5.41
CA LEU A 19 -17.32 -5.12 3.98
C LEU A 19 -16.39 -6.03 3.17
N LEU A 20 -15.12 -6.11 3.56
CA LEU A 20 -14.13 -6.89 2.83
C LEU A 20 -14.37 -8.41 2.95
N GLU A 21 -14.84 -8.90 4.08
CA GLU A 21 -15.22 -10.31 4.25
C GLU A 21 -16.43 -10.69 3.37
N LYS A 22 -17.35 -9.74 3.15
CA LYS A 22 -18.55 -9.96 2.34
C LYS A 22 -18.27 -9.82 0.84
N GLU A 23 -17.56 -8.75 0.42
CA GLU A 23 -17.44 -8.35 -0.99
C GLU A 23 -16.11 -8.82 -1.62
N SER A 24 -15.13 -9.20 -0.81
CA SER A 24 -13.79 -9.62 -1.27
C SER A 24 -13.15 -10.61 -0.31
N ALA A 25 -13.86 -11.68 0.03
CA ALA A 25 -13.25 -12.77 0.79
C ALA A 25 -11.95 -13.24 0.11
N LEU A 26 -11.00 -13.79 0.87
CA LEU A 26 -9.69 -14.14 0.31
C LEU A 26 -9.77 -15.05 -0.93
N ALA A 27 -10.79 -15.91 -1.03
CA ALA A 27 -11.02 -16.74 -2.21
C ALA A 27 -11.35 -15.87 -3.45
N ASP A 28 -12.18 -14.84 -3.28
CA ASP A 28 -12.55 -13.91 -4.36
C ASP A 28 -11.34 -13.03 -4.72
N ALA A 29 -10.61 -12.54 -3.71
CA ALA A 29 -9.36 -11.81 -3.90
C ALA A 29 -8.34 -12.63 -4.72
N ARG A 30 -8.22 -13.94 -4.46
CA ARG A 30 -7.36 -14.84 -5.23
C ARG A 30 -7.82 -15.00 -6.67
N SER A 31 -9.13 -15.13 -6.94
CA SER A 31 -9.65 -15.17 -8.30
C SER A 31 -9.29 -13.89 -9.06
N VAL A 32 -9.43 -12.71 -8.42
CA VAL A 32 -9.00 -11.43 -9.00
C VAL A 32 -7.49 -11.41 -9.28
N MET A 33 -6.67 -11.91 -8.35
CA MET A 33 -5.21 -11.98 -8.52
C MET A 33 -4.79 -12.85 -9.71
N GLU A 34 -5.48 -13.97 -9.92
CA GLU A 34 -5.11 -15.00 -10.91
C GLU A 34 -5.75 -14.75 -12.28
N GLU A 35 -6.99 -14.26 -12.34
CA GLU A 35 -7.80 -14.20 -13.55
C GLU A 35 -7.97 -12.78 -14.12
N SER A 36 -7.90 -11.73 -13.26
CA SER A 36 -8.09 -10.35 -13.71
C SER A 36 -6.82 -9.78 -14.36
N ALA A 37 -6.95 -9.29 -15.58
CA ALA A 37 -5.88 -8.55 -16.25
C ALA A 37 -5.56 -7.24 -15.53
N GLU A 38 -6.59 -6.55 -15.03
CA GLU A 38 -6.47 -5.33 -14.26
C GLU A 38 -5.85 -5.55 -12.88
N GLY A 39 -6.06 -6.75 -12.28
CA GLY A 39 -5.56 -7.12 -10.95
C GLY A 39 -6.35 -6.47 -9.81
N TYR A 40 -7.54 -5.95 -10.09
CA TYR A 40 -8.51 -5.45 -9.10
C TYR A 40 -9.92 -5.49 -9.65
N GLU A 41 -10.89 -5.40 -8.75
CA GLU A 41 -12.32 -5.34 -9.10
C GLU A 41 -12.78 -3.89 -9.15
N LYS A 42 -13.15 -3.41 -10.34
CA LYS A 42 -13.57 -2.00 -10.55
C LYS A 42 -14.82 -1.65 -9.76
N ALA A 43 -15.77 -2.58 -9.65
CA ALA A 43 -17.00 -2.35 -8.89
C ALA A 43 -16.72 -2.11 -7.40
N LEU A 44 -15.86 -2.93 -6.80
CA LEU A 44 -15.46 -2.75 -5.41
C LEU A 44 -14.63 -1.48 -5.20
N TYR A 45 -13.75 -1.14 -6.15
CA TYR A 45 -13.00 0.12 -6.10
C TYR A 45 -13.94 1.34 -6.12
N ALA A 46 -14.93 1.36 -7.01
CA ALA A 46 -15.95 2.40 -7.05
C ALA A 46 -16.79 2.45 -5.75
N GLN A 47 -17.22 1.29 -5.24
CA GLN A 47 -17.96 1.19 -3.98
C GLN A 47 -17.15 1.74 -2.78
N LEU A 48 -15.85 1.47 -2.70
CA LEU A 48 -14.98 2.05 -1.68
C LEU A 48 -14.95 3.59 -1.79
N GLY A 49 -14.91 4.13 -3.01
CA GLY A 49 -15.01 5.57 -3.25
C GLY A 49 -16.35 6.15 -2.78
N GLU A 50 -17.50 5.54 -3.16
CA GLU A 50 -18.84 5.94 -2.75
C GLU A 50 -19.01 5.93 -1.21
N LEU A 51 -18.34 5.02 -0.53
CA LEU A 51 -18.34 4.91 0.94
C LEU A 51 -17.36 5.88 1.63
N GLY A 52 -16.64 6.71 0.86
CA GLY A 52 -15.74 7.74 1.39
C GLY A 52 -14.33 7.25 1.75
N TYR A 53 -13.96 6.02 1.43
CA TYR A 53 -12.61 5.52 1.74
C TYR A 53 -11.50 6.25 0.97
N GLY A 54 -11.81 6.79 -0.22
CA GLY A 54 -10.86 7.55 -1.02
C GLY A 54 -10.45 8.89 -0.40
N SER A 55 -11.29 9.48 0.47
CA SER A 55 -11.08 10.79 1.07
C SER A 55 -10.36 10.77 2.43
N LEU A 56 -10.00 9.60 2.97
CA LEU A 56 -9.46 9.44 4.34
C LEU A 56 -8.28 10.38 4.66
N LEU A 57 -7.44 10.71 3.67
CA LEU A 57 -6.27 11.59 3.81
C LEU A 57 -6.52 13.05 3.44
N LEU A 58 -7.75 13.42 3.06
CA LEU A 58 -8.13 14.80 2.80
C LEU A 58 -8.44 15.55 4.11
N SER A 59 -8.81 16.82 4.01
CA SER A 59 -9.26 17.60 5.17
C SER A 59 -10.56 17.04 5.76
N GLU A 60 -10.82 17.33 7.04
CA GLU A 60 -12.09 16.95 7.68
C GLU A 60 -13.31 17.52 6.96
N GLU A 61 -13.19 18.73 6.39
CA GLU A 61 -14.26 19.38 5.61
C GLU A 61 -14.59 18.60 4.33
N GLU A 62 -13.64 17.83 3.81
CA GLU A 62 -13.77 16.98 2.62
C GLU A 62 -13.98 15.50 2.97
N GLY A 63 -14.30 15.19 4.22
CA GLY A 63 -14.60 13.84 4.70
C GLY A 63 -13.39 13.04 5.16
N GLY A 64 -12.24 13.68 5.37
CA GLY A 64 -11.04 13.05 5.92
C GLY A 64 -11.22 12.60 7.36
N MET A 65 -10.65 11.46 7.70
CA MET A 65 -10.66 10.91 9.07
C MET A 65 -9.25 10.78 9.66
N GLY A 66 -8.24 11.18 8.90
CA GLY A 66 -6.83 11.22 9.30
C GLY A 66 -6.09 9.89 9.19
N PHE A 67 -4.84 9.93 9.62
CA PHE A 67 -3.89 8.83 9.41
C PHE A 67 -4.17 7.59 10.27
N ARG A 68 -4.77 7.76 11.45
CA ARG A 68 -5.20 6.60 12.28
C ARG A 68 -6.30 5.79 11.58
N ALA A 69 -7.28 6.47 10.97
CA ALA A 69 -8.31 5.82 10.18
C ALA A 69 -7.72 5.13 8.93
N PHE A 70 -6.84 5.82 8.22
CA PHE A 70 -6.14 5.28 7.05
C PHE A 70 -5.34 4.03 7.39
N ALA A 71 -4.56 4.05 8.48
CA ALA A 71 -3.80 2.89 8.93
C ALA A 71 -4.72 1.72 9.36
N ALA A 72 -5.85 2.01 10.00
CA ALA A 72 -6.83 1.00 10.39
C ALA A 72 -7.43 0.31 9.15
N VAL A 73 -7.87 1.08 8.16
CA VAL A 73 -8.41 0.55 6.89
C VAL A 73 -7.37 -0.31 6.16
N LEU A 74 -6.15 0.18 6.01
CA LEU A 74 -5.08 -0.58 5.34
C LEU A 74 -4.70 -1.86 6.11
N SER A 75 -4.78 -1.88 7.43
CA SER A 75 -4.56 -3.11 8.19
C SER A 75 -5.66 -4.14 7.91
N GLU A 76 -6.92 -3.75 7.79
CA GLU A 76 -8.00 -4.67 7.41
C GLU A 76 -7.85 -5.16 5.95
N MET A 77 -7.45 -4.29 5.01
CA MET A 77 -7.11 -4.70 3.65
C MET A 77 -5.94 -5.71 3.63
N GLY A 78 -4.95 -5.54 4.51
CA GLY A 78 -3.85 -6.48 4.67
C GLY A 78 -4.31 -7.88 5.09
N ARG A 79 -5.34 -8.00 5.93
CA ARG A 79 -5.87 -9.30 6.40
C ARG A 79 -6.35 -10.22 5.28
N ILE A 80 -6.83 -9.66 4.18
CA ILE A 80 -7.26 -10.41 3.00
C ILE A 80 -6.25 -10.34 1.84
N ALA A 81 -5.05 -9.79 2.08
CA ALA A 81 -4.08 -9.49 1.03
C ALA A 81 -4.70 -8.73 -0.16
N PHE A 82 -5.57 -7.75 0.14
CA PHE A 82 -6.45 -7.05 -0.80
C PHE A 82 -5.72 -6.71 -2.12
N PRO A 83 -6.24 -7.20 -3.27
CA PRO A 83 -5.69 -6.86 -4.58
C PRO A 83 -6.27 -5.52 -5.03
N GLY A 84 -5.40 -4.61 -5.43
CA GLY A 84 -5.88 -3.35 -6.00
C GLY A 84 -5.09 -2.12 -5.59
N PRO A 85 -5.42 -1.00 -6.24
CA PRO A 85 -4.62 0.23 -6.20
C PRO A 85 -4.97 1.17 -5.03
N PHE A 86 -5.64 0.71 -3.97
CA PHE A 86 -6.18 1.61 -2.95
C PHE A 86 -5.11 2.54 -2.34
N LEU A 87 -3.96 1.98 -1.90
CA LEU A 87 -2.86 2.79 -1.37
C LEU A 87 -2.30 3.75 -2.43
N ASP A 88 -2.11 3.26 -3.65
CA ASP A 88 -1.55 4.04 -4.76
C ASP A 88 -2.47 5.20 -5.15
N ALA A 89 -3.78 4.97 -5.21
CA ALA A 89 -4.80 5.97 -5.52
C ALA A 89 -4.94 7.01 -4.38
N ALA A 90 -4.91 6.58 -3.12
CA ALA A 90 -4.96 7.49 -1.98
C ALA A 90 -3.74 8.44 -1.95
N LEU A 91 -2.55 7.95 -2.28
CA LEU A 91 -1.35 8.77 -2.42
C LEU A 91 -1.47 9.75 -3.59
N ALA A 92 -2.02 9.32 -4.73
CA ALA A 92 -2.27 10.19 -5.88
C ALA A 92 -3.29 11.28 -5.55
N ALA A 93 -4.38 10.94 -4.86
CA ALA A 93 -5.38 11.90 -4.40
C ALA A 93 -4.77 12.96 -3.47
N HIS A 94 -3.93 12.54 -2.51
CA HIS A 94 -3.21 13.45 -1.61
C HIS A 94 -2.28 14.41 -2.37
N VAL A 95 -1.57 13.94 -3.39
CA VAL A 95 -0.73 14.79 -4.25
C VAL A 95 -1.57 15.79 -5.04
N LEU A 96 -2.68 15.34 -5.64
CA LEU A 96 -3.60 16.18 -6.39
C LEU A 96 -4.18 17.30 -5.52
N ASP A 97 -4.56 16.98 -4.29
CA ASP A 97 -5.04 17.96 -3.32
C ASP A 97 -3.97 19.03 -3.03
N GLY A 98 -2.71 18.62 -2.87
CA GLY A 98 -1.59 19.52 -2.66
C GLY A 98 -1.19 20.39 -3.87
N CYS A 99 -1.66 20.11 -5.09
CA CYS A 99 -1.32 20.88 -6.29
C CYS A 99 -2.07 22.21 -6.43
N ALA A 100 -3.22 22.37 -5.79
CA ALA A 100 -4.03 23.61 -5.74
C ALA A 100 -4.38 24.21 -7.12
N THR A 101 -4.56 23.37 -8.16
CA THR A 101 -5.06 23.79 -9.49
C THR A 101 -6.45 23.22 -9.76
N PRO A 102 -7.29 23.90 -10.60
CA PRO A 102 -8.63 23.36 -10.92
C PRO A 102 -8.60 21.97 -11.57
N GLU A 103 -7.59 21.70 -12.39
CA GLU A 103 -7.41 20.41 -13.05
C GLU A 103 -7.06 19.32 -12.01
N ALA A 104 -6.16 19.64 -11.06
CA ALA A 104 -5.82 18.72 -9.99
C ALA A 104 -7.03 18.40 -9.10
N ALA A 105 -7.82 19.43 -8.74
CA ALA A 105 -9.05 19.26 -7.96
C ALA A 105 -10.05 18.34 -8.68
N ALA A 106 -10.28 18.55 -9.97
CA ALA A 106 -11.21 17.71 -10.75
C ALA A 106 -10.76 16.24 -10.80
N TRP A 107 -9.46 15.96 -10.95
CA TRP A 107 -8.93 14.59 -10.93
C TRP A 107 -8.90 13.99 -9.53
N ARG A 108 -8.63 14.80 -8.50
CA ARG A 108 -8.75 14.39 -7.10
C ARG A 108 -10.15 13.86 -6.81
N ASP A 109 -11.17 14.65 -7.13
CA ASP A 109 -12.57 14.31 -6.85
C ASP A 109 -13.00 13.00 -7.55
N ARG A 110 -12.58 12.81 -8.80
CA ARG A 110 -12.82 11.57 -9.54
C ARG A 110 -12.04 10.37 -8.94
N THR A 111 -10.85 10.61 -8.37
CA THR A 111 -10.05 9.55 -7.74
C THR A 111 -10.66 9.12 -6.41
N VAL A 112 -11.05 10.07 -5.56
CA VAL A 112 -11.59 9.75 -4.24
C VAL A 112 -12.99 9.14 -4.32
N SER A 113 -13.79 9.50 -5.35
CA SER A 113 -15.09 8.88 -5.62
C SER A 113 -15.00 7.48 -6.24
N GLY A 114 -13.80 7.03 -6.63
CA GLY A 114 -13.62 5.76 -7.32
C GLY A 114 -14.05 5.76 -8.80
N GLU A 115 -14.40 6.95 -9.36
CA GLU A 115 -14.75 7.09 -10.78
C GLU A 115 -13.54 6.89 -11.70
N ALA A 116 -12.35 7.32 -11.25
CA ALA A 116 -11.12 7.23 -12.02
C ALA A 116 -9.96 6.68 -11.18
N LEU A 117 -9.10 5.90 -11.80
CA LEU A 117 -7.85 5.47 -11.20
C LEU A 117 -6.71 6.41 -11.63
N VAL A 118 -6.16 7.13 -10.67
CA VAL A 118 -4.94 7.94 -10.84
C VAL A 118 -3.83 7.33 -10.00
N VAL A 119 -2.64 7.18 -10.57
CA VAL A 119 -1.46 6.65 -9.87
C VAL A 119 -0.20 7.46 -10.18
N LEU A 120 0.79 7.34 -9.31
CA LEU A 120 2.08 8.02 -9.44
C LEU A 120 3.05 7.22 -10.33
N ALA A 121 3.68 7.90 -11.29
CA ALA A 121 4.73 7.36 -12.15
C ALA A 121 6.05 8.08 -11.83
N ARG A 122 6.88 7.47 -10.96
CA ARG A 122 8.08 8.11 -10.37
C ARG A 122 9.38 7.43 -10.80
N LEU A 123 9.50 6.13 -10.58
CA LEU A 123 10.77 5.41 -10.70
C LEU A 123 11.28 5.33 -12.15
N GLU A 124 12.59 5.40 -12.32
CA GLU A 124 13.31 5.24 -13.59
C GLU A 124 14.42 4.20 -13.47
N ALA A 125 15.12 3.92 -14.58
CA ALA A 125 16.19 2.93 -14.59
C ALA A 125 17.47 3.37 -13.88
N GLY A 126 17.63 4.67 -13.62
CA GLY A 126 18.78 5.27 -12.95
C GLY A 126 18.39 6.08 -11.72
N SER A 127 19.37 6.80 -11.16
CA SER A 127 19.16 7.70 -10.03
C SER A 127 18.62 9.07 -10.47
N ASP A 128 18.84 9.46 -11.71
CA ASP A 128 18.52 10.79 -12.20
C ASP A 128 17.23 10.76 -13.00
N ILE A 129 16.36 11.76 -12.79
CA ILE A 129 15.11 11.90 -13.52
C ILE A 129 15.40 12.30 -14.95
N GLN A 130 15.09 11.43 -15.92
CA GLN A 130 15.26 11.65 -17.36
C GLN A 130 13.97 12.15 -18.01
N ALA A 131 12.79 11.76 -17.47
CA ALA A 131 11.52 12.24 -17.96
C ALA A 131 11.45 13.78 -17.88
N HIS A 132 10.92 14.41 -18.94
CA HIS A 132 10.92 15.86 -19.08
C HIS A 132 9.68 16.34 -19.83
N ILE A 133 9.45 17.65 -19.78
CA ILE A 133 8.38 18.33 -20.48
C ILE A 133 8.95 19.24 -21.55
N GLU A 134 8.47 19.11 -22.80
CA GLU A 134 8.73 20.02 -23.90
C GLU A 134 7.42 20.69 -24.33
N GLY A 135 7.27 21.98 -24.01
CA GLY A 135 5.98 22.70 -24.19
C GLY A 135 4.91 22.15 -23.23
N ASN A 136 3.91 21.47 -23.80
CA ASN A 136 2.87 20.78 -23.04
C ASN A 136 2.92 19.25 -23.26
N ARG A 137 4.09 18.71 -23.56
CA ARG A 137 4.26 17.28 -23.85
C ARG A 137 5.31 16.67 -22.96
N VAL A 138 5.01 15.47 -22.45
CA VAL A 138 5.93 14.68 -21.64
C VAL A 138 6.60 13.61 -22.51
N ALA A 139 7.91 13.41 -22.29
CA ALA A 139 8.69 12.33 -22.89
C ALA A 139 9.56 11.66 -21.82
N GLY A 140 9.79 10.36 -21.97
CA GLY A 140 10.59 9.55 -21.05
C GLY A 140 9.96 8.21 -20.70
N THR A 141 10.59 7.47 -19.78
CA THR A 141 10.14 6.13 -19.39
C THR A 141 10.12 6.00 -17.87
N LYS A 142 9.00 5.56 -17.33
CA LYS A 142 8.81 5.26 -15.92
C LYS A 142 8.67 3.76 -15.70
N ARG A 143 9.27 3.23 -14.64
CA ARG A 143 9.29 1.80 -14.32
C ARG A 143 8.55 1.51 -13.04
N PHE A 144 8.08 0.28 -12.91
CA PHE A 144 7.33 -0.20 -11.73
C PHE A 144 6.17 0.72 -11.36
N VAL A 145 5.47 1.26 -12.37
CA VAL A 145 4.29 2.10 -12.14
C VAL A 145 3.15 1.19 -11.67
N PRO A 146 2.67 1.33 -10.42
CA PRO A 146 1.62 0.48 -9.90
C PRO A 146 0.32 0.73 -10.68
N PHE A 147 -0.28 -0.36 -11.18
CA PHE A 147 -1.50 -0.32 -12.01
C PHE A 147 -1.46 0.64 -13.22
N GLY A 148 -0.29 1.10 -13.62
CA GLY A 148 -0.12 2.11 -14.68
C GLY A 148 -0.65 1.69 -16.05
N ALA A 149 -0.72 0.40 -16.35
CA ALA A 149 -1.33 -0.10 -17.58
C ALA A 149 -2.85 0.15 -17.65
N HIS A 150 -3.50 0.25 -16.50
CA HIS A 150 -4.96 0.34 -16.34
C HIS A 150 -5.45 1.67 -15.77
N ALA A 151 -4.52 2.58 -15.45
CA ALA A 151 -4.83 3.91 -14.92
C ALA A 151 -5.55 4.79 -15.96
N ASP A 152 -6.48 5.61 -15.49
CA ASP A 152 -7.15 6.65 -16.29
C ASP A 152 -6.28 7.89 -16.45
N ALA A 153 -5.43 8.17 -15.43
CA ALA A 153 -4.42 9.21 -15.51
C ALA A 153 -3.17 8.83 -14.69
N LEU A 154 -2.05 9.44 -15.05
CA LEU A 154 -0.76 9.29 -14.40
C LEU A 154 -0.26 10.65 -13.90
N LEU A 155 0.21 10.68 -12.66
CA LEU A 155 1.00 11.79 -12.11
C LEU A 155 2.47 11.46 -12.34
N VAL A 156 3.04 12.09 -13.34
CA VAL A 156 4.40 11.79 -13.80
C VAL A 156 5.40 12.77 -13.19
N GLU A 157 6.32 12.25 -12.38
CA GLU A 157 7.45 13.02 -11.89
C GLU A 157 8.43 13.26 -13.05
N THR A 158 8.72 14.52 -13.35
CA THR A 158 9.68 14.93 -14.36
C THR A 158 10.73 15.86 -13.77
N ARG A 159 11.83 16.10 -14.46
CA ARG A 159 12.84 17.09 -14.03
C ARG A 159 12.30 18.53 -13.97
N ASP A 160 11.20 18.79 -14.70
CA ASP A 160 10.59 20.11 -14.80
C ASP A 160 9.46 20.32 -13.77
N GLY A 161 8.97 19.23 -13.16
CA GLY A 161 7.89 19.24 -12.18
C GLY A 161 6.99 18.03 -12.27
N LEU A 162 5.76 18.16 -11.77
CA LEU A 162 4.74 17.11 -11.77
C LEU A 162 3.76 17.33 -12.93
N ALA A 163 3.73 16.37 -13.83
CA ALA A 163 2.84 16.37 -15.00
C ALA A 163 1.65 15.42 -14.78
N LEU A 164 0.46 15.86 -15.17
CA LEU A 164 -0.71 15.01 -15.32
C LEU A 164 -0.86 14.60 -16.79
N VAL A 165 -0.90 13.29 -17.03
CA VAL A 165 -1.17 12.69 -18.35
C VAL A 165 -2.41 11.83 -18.23
N SER A 166 -3.45 12.09 -19.05
CA SER A 166 -4.75 11.42 -18.91
C SER A 166 -5.21 10.74 -20.20
N ARG A 167 -6.04 9.71 -20.06
CA ARG A 167 -6.81 9.07 -21.16
C ARG A 167 -8.25 9.59 -21.17
N PRO A 168 -8.95 9.64 -22.32
CA PRO A 168 -8.44 9.55 -23.69
C PRO A 168 -7.83 10.90 -24.11
N GLY A 169 -6.80 10.90 -24.91
CA GLY A 169 -6.18 12.12 -25.43
C GLY A 169 -4.68 11.98 -25.63
N SER A 170 -4.06 11.24 -24.76
CA SER A 170 -2.67 10.82 -24.90
C SER A 170 -2.57 9.30 -24.80
N GLY A 171 -1.73 8.70 -25.62
CA GLY A 171 -1.50 7.28 -25.64
C GLY A 171 -0.11 6.97 -25.13
N TRP A 172 0.08 6.77 -23.81
CA TRP A 172 1.32 6.15 -23.37
C TRP A 172 1.35 4.68 -23.71
N SER A 173 2.51 4.13 -23.97
CA SER A 173 2.70 2.69 -24.08
C SER A 173 2.95 2.09 -22.69
N ALA A 174 2.31 0.94 -22.43
CA ALA A 174 2.46 0.24 -21.16
C ALA A 174 2.90 -1.19 -21.40
N THR A 175 4.04 -1.58 -20.82
CA THR A 175 4.55 -2.95 -20.84
C THR A 175 4.39 -3.55 -19.44
N PRO A 176 3.52 -4.53 -19.23
CA PRO A 176 3.36 -5.19 -17.94
C PRO A 176 4.67 -5.83 -17.47
N LEU A 177 4.98 -5.67 -16.20
CA LEU A 177 6.15 -6.29 -15.56
C LEU A 177 5.72 -7.51 -14.75
N PRO A 178 6.34 -8.69 -14.95
CA PRO A 178 6.01 -9.87 -14.18
C PRO A 178 6.39 -9.69 -12.70
N THR A 179 5.50 -10.11 -11.81
CA THR A 179 5.72 -10.09 -10.37
C THR A 179 5.30 -11.42 -9.74
N ILE A 180 5.94 -11.79 -8.62
CA ILE A 180 5.52 -12.94 -7.81
C ILE A 180 4.27 -12.65 -6.98
N ASP A 181 3.99 -11.37 -6.75
CA ASP A 181 2.83 -10.87 -6.01
C ASP A 181 1.71 -10.52 -6.99
N HIS A 182 0.77 -11.40 -7.12
CA HIS A 182 -0.35 -11.20 -8.04
C HIS A 182 -1.42 -10.24 -7.51
N ALA A 183 -1.31 -9.78 -6.27
CA ALA A 183 -2.16 -8.71 -5.73
C ALA A 183 -1.74 -7.31 -6.20
N GLN A 184 -0.55 -7.18 -6.82
CA GLN A 184 -0.02 -5.93 -7.35
C GLN A 184 0.29 -6.08 -8.84
N ARG A 185 -0.09 -5.09 -9.63
CA ARG A 185 0.30 -4.98 -11.04
C ARG A 185 1.32 -3.86 -11.19
N PHE A 186 2.39 -4.12 -11.93
CA PHE A 186 3.36 -3.10 -12.31
C PHE A 186 3.50 -3.04 -13.81
N ALA A 187 3.78 -1.85 -14.32
CA ALA A 187 4.12 -1.66 -15.73
C ALA A 187 5.33 -0.73 -15.89
N GLU A 188 6.04 -0.91 -16.99
CA GLU A 188 6.90 0.12 -17.56
C GLU A 188 6.04 0.99 -18.47
N ILE A 189 6.08 2.30 -18.28
CA ILE A 189 5.31 3.28 -19.04
C ILE A 189 6.26 4.15 -19.83
N SER A 190 6.07 4.22 -21.14
CA SER A 190 6.86 5.09 -22.01
C SER A 190 5.97 6.18 -22.63
N PHE A 191 6.47 7.38 -22.59
CA PHE A 191 5.88 8.60 -23.15
C PHE A 191 6.72 9.07 -24.32
N ASP A 192 6.09 9.27 -25.48
CA ASP A 192 6.71 9.75 -26.72
C ASP A 192 6.05 11.08 -27.15
N GLY A 193 6.15 12.08 -26.28
CA GLY A 193 5.56 13.39 -26.50
C GLY A 193 4.04 13.42 -26.24
N GLU A 194 3.59 12.78 -25.18
CA GLU A 194 2.18 12.76 -24.77
C GLU A 194 1.74 14.12 -24.21
N GLU A 195 0.49 14.52 -24.52
CA GLU A 195 -0.07 15.74 -23.94
C GLU A 195 -0.12 15.65 -22.42
N ALA A 196 0.35 16.71 -21.76
CA ALA A 196 0.45 16.78 -20.31
C ALA A 196 0.09 18.16 -19.79
N ILE A 197 -0.46 18.19 -18.58
CA ILE A 197 -0.72 19.41 -17.82
C ILE A 197 0.31 19.48 -16.69
N LEU A 198 1.12 20.54 -16.65
CA LEU A 198 2.03 20.77 -15.53
C LEU A 198 1.22 21.22 -14.31
N LEU A 199 1.14 20.40 -13.27
CA LEU A 199 0.39 20.67 -12.04
C LEU A 199 1.22 21.42 -11.00
N ALA A 200 2.53 21.16 -10.95
CA ALA A 200 3.45 21.77 -10.01
C ALA A 200 4.85 21.88 -10.62
N ASP A 201 5.59 22.94 -10.29
CA ASP A 201 7.00 23.07 -10.63
C ASP A 201 7.88 22.07 -9.86
N ALA A 202 9.17 21.99 -10.21
CA ALA A 202 10.11 21.04 -9.60
C ALA A 202 10.22 21.20 -8.08
N GLY A 203 10.24 22.45 -7.56
CA GLY A 203 10.35 22.71 -6.13
C GLY A 203 9.12 22.25 -5.36
N ARG A 204 7.92 22.55 -5.85
CA ARG A 204 6.66 22.10 -5.24
C ARG A 204 6.52 20.58 -5.36
N THR A 205 6.90 20.01 -6.49
CA THR A 205 6.88 18.57 -6.73
C THR A 205 7.71 17.82 -5.69
N GLN A 206 8.93 18.30 -5.42
CA GLN A 206 9.78 17.68 -4.40
C GLN A 206 9.08 17.62 -3.04
N VAL A 207 8.49 18.73 -2.58
CA VAL A 207 7.78 18.80 -1.29
C VAL A 207 6.60 17.81 -1.25
N LEU A 208 5.81 17.72 -2.33
CA LEU A 208 4.68 16.80 -2.42
C LEU A 208 5.15 15.34 -2.37
N LEU A 209 6.20 15.00 -3.08
CA LEU A 209 6.71 13.63 -3.17
C LEU A 209 7.44 13.19 -1.90
N GLU A 210 8.11 14.09 -1.17
CA GLU A 210 8.63 13.82 0.17
C GLU A 210 7.50 13.44 1.14
N THR A 211 6.33 14.07 1.01
CA THR A 211 5.14 13.70 1.80
C THR A 211 4.62 12.32 1.42
N VAL A 212 4.56 12.03 0.12
CA VAL A 212 4.17 10.69 -0.39
C VAL A 212 5.09 9.59 0.15
N ASP A 213 6.38 9.83 0.26
CA ASP A 213 7.34 8.83 0.70
C ASP A 213 7.05 8.32 2.12
N TRP A 214 6.79 9.21 3.07
CA TRP A 214 6.50 8.78 4.43
C TRP A 214 5.04 8.29 4.61
N ILE A 215 4.05 8.86 3.88
CA ILE A 215 2.66 8.37 3.90
C ILE A 215 2.61 6.97 3.30
N GLY A 216 3.27 6.74 2.17
CA GLY A 216 3.38 5.43 1.53
C GLY A 216 4.07 4.40 2.43
N ALA A 217 5.13 4.81 3.15
CA ALA A 217 5.80 3.97 4.14
C ALA A 217 4.85 3.58 5.29
N LEU A 218 4.11 4.55 5.86
CA LEU A 218 3.11 4.28 6.90
C LEU A 218 2.00 3.35 6.39
N GLY A 219 1.44 3.63 5.21
CA GLY A 219 0.39 2.80 4.60
C GLY A 219 0.85 1.38 4.33
N ALA A 220 2.06 1.22 3.77
CA ALA A 220 2.64 -0.12 3.56
C ALA A 220 2.90 -0.85 4.89
N ALA A 221 3.34 -0.15 5.95
CA ALA A 221 3.53 -0.76 7.27
C ALA A 221 2.21 -1.22 7.89
N ALA A 222 1.13 -0.44 7.72
CA ALA A 222 -0.20 -0.80 8.18
C ALA A 222 -0.76 -2.02 7.41
N PHE A 223 -0.57 -2.06 6.10
CA PHE A 223 -0.95 -3.22 5.30
C PHE A 223 -0.17 -4.48 5.71
N LEU A 224 1.16 -4.36 5.92
CA LEU A 224 2.01 -5.45 6.41
C LEU A 224 1.55 -5.97 7.78
N LEU A 225 1.05 -5.11 8.67
CA LEU A 225 0.46 -5.51 9.95
C LEU A 225 -0.72 -6.45 9.73
N GLY A 226 -1.66 -6.11 8.85
CA GLY A 226 -2.80 -6.98 8.54
C GLY A 226 -2.41 -8.33 7.95
N LEU A 227 -1.39 -8.36 7.07
CA LEU A 227 -0.83 -9.62 6.56
C LEU A 227 -0.30 -10.51 7.68
N MET A 228 0.42 -9.92 8.66
CA MET A 228 0.97 -10.67 9.80
C MET A 228 -0.14 -11.20 10.72
N GLU A 229 -1.13 -10.37 11.03
CA GLU A 229 -2.27 -10.76 11.88
C GLU A 229 -2.96 -11.99 11.31
N ARG A 230 -3.37 -11.93 10.04
CA ARG A 230 -4.09 -13.05 9.43
C ARG A 230 -3.21 -14.28 9.21
N SER A 231 -1.94 -14.11 8.82
CA SER A 231 -0.99 -15.22 8.71
C SER A 231 -0.80 -15.96 10.04
N LEU A 232 -0.73 -15.22 11.15
CA LEU A 232 -0.61 -15.81 12.49
C LEU A 232 -1.88 -16.54 12.89
N GLU A 233 -3.07 -15.96 12.67
CA GLU A 233 -4.35 -16.60 12.93
C GLU A 233 -4.48 -17.93 12.18
N LEU A 234 -4.27 -17.94 10.86
CA LEU A 234 -4.29 -19.15 10.03
C LEU A 234 -3.30 -20.22 10.54
N THR A 235 -2.13 -19.78 10.99
CA THR A 235 -1.14 -20.68 11.55
C THR A 235 -1.60 -21.30 12.85
N LEU A 236 -2.21 -20.51 13.75
CA LEU A 236 -2.74 -21.00 15.02
C LEU A 236 -3.92 -21.95 14.80
N GLU A 237 -4.81 -21.66 13.86
CA GLU A 237 -5.92 -22.54 13.46
C GLU A 237 -5.35 -23.88 12.98
N HIS A 238 -4.46 -23.85 11.97
CA HIS A 238 -3.85 -25.05 11.41
C HIS A 238 -3.12 -25.90 12.45
N THR A 239 -2.32 -25.28 13.33
CA THR A 239 -1.54 -26.04 14.32
C THR A 239 -2.40 -26.70 15.39
N LYS A 240 -3.58 -26.17 15.69
CA LYS A 240 -4.56 -26.78 16.61
C LYS A 240 -5.29 -27.97 16.00
N GLU A 241 -5.53 -27.95 14.69
CA GLU A 241 -6.28 -28.98 13.98
C GLU A 241 -5.37 -30.12 13.48
N ARG A 242 -4.14 -29.79 13.06
CA ARG A 242 -3.21 -30.78 12.51
C ARG A 242 -2.63 -31.67 13.61
N GLU A 243 -2.81 -32.97 13.45
CA GLU A 243 -2.21 -33.98 14.34
C GLU A 243 -0.96 -34.60 13.75
N ALA A 244 0.03 -34.80 14.60
CA ALA A 244 1.23 -35.59 14.32
C ALA A 244 1.74 -36.23 15.62
N PHE A 245 2.30 -37.44 15.55
CA PHE A 245 2.80 -38.18 16.70
C PHE A 245 1.75 -38.39 17.79
N GLY A 246 0.46 -38.49 17.40
CA GLY A 246 -0.66 -38.78 18.30
C GLY A 246 -1.18 -37.58 19.10
N ALA A 247 -0.84 -36.36 18.72
CA ALA A 247 -1.33 -35.13 19.35
C ALA A 247 -1.41 -33.96 18.35
N PRO A 248 -2.24 -32.92 18.62
CA PRO A 248 -2.18 -31.68 17.86
C PRO A 248 -0.76 -31.08 17.87
N ILE A 249 -0.30 -30.60 16.71
CA ILE A 249 1.07 -30.08 16.61
C ILE A 249 1.27 -28.81 17.47
N ALA A 250 0.21 -28.09 17.81
CA ALA A 250 0.21 -26.97 18.76
C ALA A 250 0.73 -27.36 20.17
N SER A 251 0.73 -28.65 20.53
CA SER A 251 1.24 -29.13 21.82
C SER A 251 2.78 -29.13 21.91
N PHE A 252 3.49 -29.05 20.78
CA PHE A 252 4.95 -29.07 20.76
C PHE A 252 5.55 -27.69 21.05
N GLN A 253 6.39 -27.59 22.08
CA GLN A 253 7.02 -26.35 22.51
C GLN A 253 7.76 -25.62 21.39
N ALA A 254 8.41 -26.34 20.47
CA ALA A 254 9.11 -25.73 19.35
C ALA A 254 8.19 -24.89 18.44
N LEU A 255 6.91 -25.30 18.28
CA LEU A 255 5.92 -24.55 17.51
C LEU A 255 5.33 -23.42 18.35
N GLN A 256 5.07 -23.66 19.64
CA GLN A 256 4.58 -22.63 20.57
C GLN A 256 5.53 -21.43 20.63
N HIS A 257 6.85 -21.66 20.73
CA HIS A 257 7.85 -20.60 20.75
C HIS A 257 7.87 -19.81 19.44
N ARG A 258 7.77 -20.47 18.29
CA ARG A 258 7.68 -19.78 16.98
C ARG A 258 6.41 -18.93 16.84
N CYS A 259 5.28 -19.42 17.33
CA CYS A 259 4.03 -18.62 17.36
C CYS A 259 4.15 -17.43 18.33
N ALA A 260 4.81 -17.61 19.48
CA ALA A 260 5.05 -16.53 20.43
C ALA A 260 5.98 -15.44 19.81
N ASP A 261 7.04 -15.85 19.13
CA ASP A 261 7.93 -14.92 18.41
C ASP A 261 7.18 -14.19 17.30
N ALA A 262 6.33 -14.89 16.53
CA ALA A 262 5.50 -14.28 15.50
C ALA A 262 4.50 -13.26 16.10
N LEU A 263 3.88 -13.57 17.23
CA LEU A 263 3.03 -12.64 17.97
C LEU A 263 3.79 -11.40 18.42
N LEU A 264 5.00 -11.58 18.98
CA LEU A 264 5.86 -10.45 19.39
C LEU A 264 6.17 -9.51 18.21
N GLN A 265 6.51 -10.05 17.03
CA GLN A 265 6.76 -9.27 15.83
C GLN A 265 5.49 -8.49 15.41
N THR A 266 4.32 -9.14 15.43
CA THR A 266 3.03 -8.55 15.06
C THR A 266 2.65 -7.40 16.01
N GLU A 267 2.71 -7.61 17.33
CA GLU A 267 2.34 -6.60 18.32
C GLU A 267 3.33 -5.41 18.36
N SER A 268 4.62 -5.68 18.15
CA SER A 268 5.62 -4.62 18.01
C SER A 268 5.33 -3.75 16.76
N THR A 269 4.94 -4.39 15.66
CA THR A 269 4.55 -3.67 14.43
C THR A 269 3.26 -2.87 14.64
N ARG A 270 2.26 -3.45 15.30
CA ARG A 270 1.02 -2.73 15.65
C ARG A 270 1.33 -1.44 16.41
N SER A 271 2.14 -1.55 17.44
CA SER A 271 2.54 -0.41 18.26
C SER A 271 3.26 0.67 17.45
N ALA A 272 4.19 0.27 16.56
CA ALA A 272 4.94 1.20 15.71
C ALA A 272 4.03 1.91 14.69
N VAL A 273 3.13 1.17 14.02
CA VAL A 273 2.19 1.68 13.02
C VAL A 273 1.25 2.71 13.64
N PHE A 274 0.54 2.35 14.71
CA PHE A 274 -0.43 3.27 15.31
C PHE A 274 0.25 4.43 16.04
N ARG A 275 1.50 4.27 16.53
CA ARG A 275 2.29 5.40 17.01
C ARG A 275 2.64 6.37 15.89
N ALA A 276 3.01 5.88 14.72
CA ALA A 276 3.32 6.71 13.56
C ALA A 276 2.06 7.40 13.02
N ALA A 277 0.95 6.69 12.92
CA ALA A 277 -0.34 7.25 12.48
C ALA A 277 -0.85 8.33 13.45
N TRP A 278 -0.76 8.09 14.76
CA TRP A 278 -1.09 9.11 15.76
C TRP A 278 -0.20 10.35 15.62
N ALA A 279 1.10 10.18 15.37
CA ALA A 279 1.99 11.31 15.19
C ALA A 279 1.64 12.11 13.92
N ALA A 280 1.23 11.44 12.86
CA ALA A 280 0.80 12.12 11.64
C ALA A 280 -0.45 13.01 11.86
N ASP A 281 -1.35 12.59 12.75
CA ASP A 281 -2.52 13.38 13.13
C ASP A 281 -2.19 14.52 14.12
N GLU A 282 -1.32 14.28 15.13
CA GLU A 282 -1.18 15.15 16.31
C GLU A 282 0.19 15.88 16.41
N SER A 283 1.21 15.39 15.70
CA SER A 283 2.59 15.89 15.75
C SER A 283 3.30 15.69 14.42
N PRO A 284 2.77 16.30 13.33
CA PRO A 284 3.17 16.00 11.96
C PRO A 284 4.68 16.16 11.69
N GLU A 285 5.38 16.99 12.46
CA GLU A 285 6.83 17.16 12.36
C GLU A 285 7.62 15.90 12.72
N THR A 286 7.04 14.98 13.51
CA THR A 286 7.65 13.70 13.87
C THR A 286 7.19 12.53 12.99
N ALA A 287 6.14 12.72 12.18
CA ALA A 287 5.53 11.68 11.39
C ALA A 287 6.50 11.01 10.41
N PRO A 288 7.35 11.72 9.64
CA PRO A 288 8.29 11.08 8.72
C PRO A 288 9.26 10.11 9.42
N LEU A 289 9.78 10.51 10.58
CA LEU A 289 10.68 9.66 11.37
C LEU A 289 9.97 8.39 11.87
N LEU A 290 8.76 8.56 12.42
CA LEU A 290 8.02 7.42 12.98
C LEU A 290 7.47 6.50 11.91
N ALA A 291 7.09 7.02 10.74
CA ALA A 291 6.73 6.22 9.56
C ALA A 291 7.93 5.39 9.07
N ALA A 292 9.12 5.99 9.00
CA ALA A 292 10.35 5.27 8.66
C ALA A 292 10.68 4.16 9.68
N VAL A 293 10.50 4.42 10.97
CA VAL A 293 10.66 3.39 12.03
C VAL A 293 9.65 2.26 11.84
N ALA A 294 8.36 2.59 11.65
CA ALA A 294 7.30 1.61 11.48
C ALA A 294 7.55 0.72 10.25
N LYS A 295 7.86 1.31 9.09
CA LYS A 295 8.11 0.58 7.84
C LYS A 295 9.41 -0.24 7.89
N GLY A 296 10.48 0.35 8.45
CA GLY A 296 11.77 -0.32 8.60
C GLY A 296 11.69 -1.58 9.48
N TRP A 297 10.80 -1.57 10.48
CA TRP A 297 10.48 -2.73 11.32
C TRP A 297 9.50 -3.68 10.65
N ALA A 298 8.38 -3.18 10.12
CA ALA A 298 7.29 -4.00 9.57
C ALA A 298 7.74 -4.92 8.42
N GLY A 299 8.64 -4.47 7.55
CA GLY A 299 9.10 -5.25 6.39
C GLY A 299 9.72 -6.59 6.79
N PRO A 300 10.84 -6.61 7.55
CA PRO A 300 11.47 -7.85 8.03
C PRO A 300 10.54 -8.67 8.93
N ALA A 301 9.73 -8.02 9.77
CA ALA A 301 8.77 -8.68 10.66
C ALA A 301 7.71 -9.46 9.87
N ALA A 302 7.10 -8.84 8.85
CA ALA A 302 6.10 -9.49 8.02
C ALA A 302 6.69 -10.65 7.21
N ARG A 303 7.89 -10.47 6.65
CA ARG A 303 8.60 -11.58 5.98
C ARG A 303 8.85 -12.74 6.93
N TYR A 304 9.21 -12.47 8.19
CA TYR A 304 9.40 -13.50 9.21
C TYR A 304 8.06 -14.19 9.53
N VAL A 305 7.00 -13.45 9.91
CA VAL A 305 5.70 -14.02 10.33
C VAL A 305 5.06 -14.82 9.20
N CYS A 306 4.95 -14.25 7.99
CA CYS A 306 4.39 -14.96 6.84
C CYS A 306 5.26 -16.16 6.42
N GLY A 307 6.58 -16.07 6.58
CA GLY A 307 7.48 -17.19 6.36
C GLY A 307 7.30 -18.31 7.39
N GLN A 308 7.05 -17.97 8.67
CA GLN A 308 6.73 -18.96 9.70
C GLN A 308 5.37 -19.63 9.43
N ALA A 309 4.38 -18.88 8.89
CA ALA A 309 3.13 -19.46 8.48
C ALA A 309 3.31 -20.59 7.46
N ILE A 310 4.09 -20.37 6.41
CA ILE A 310 4.45 -21.44 5.44
C ILE A 310 5.15 -22.60 6.13
N GLN A 311 6.17 -22.31 6.95
CA GLN A 311 6.96 -23.34 7.61
C GLN A 311 6.10 -24.23 8.53
N LEU A 312 5.15 -23.65 9.28
CA LEU A 312 4.32 -24.35 10.25
C LEU A 312 3.16 -25.11 9.60
N HIS A 313 2.74 -24.72 8.39
CA HIS A 313 1.82 -25.50 7.54
C HIS A 313 2.55 -26.68 6.87
N GLY A 314 3.88 -26.66 6.80
CA GLY A 314 4.67 -27.69 6.14
C GLY A 314 4.47 -27.68 4.61
N GLY A 315 4.47 -28.85 3.97
CA GLY A 315 4.36 -28.94 2.51
C GLY A 315 3.12 -28.27 1.90
N VAL A 316 2.01 -28.31 2.61
CA VAL A 316 0.74 -27.70 2.11
C VAL A 316 0.79 -26.17 2.13
N GLY A 317 1.59 -25.54 2.98
CA GLY A 317 1.67 -24.07 3.08
C GLY A 317 2.21 -23.37 1.82
N PHE A 318 2.78 -24.12 0.88
CA PHE A 318 3.29 -23.62 -0.39
C PHE A 318 2.46 -24.04 -1.61
N THR A 319 1.41 -24.84 -1.39
CA THR A 319 0.50 -25.27 -2.46
C THR A 319 -0.57 -24.23 -2.72
N TRP A 320 -1.14 -24.23 -3.93
CA TRP A 320 -2.21 -23.31 -4.32
C TRP A 320 -3.54 -23.54 -3.59
N GLU A 321 -3.68 -24.65 -2.88
CA GLU A 321 -4.86 -24.99 -2.07
C GLU A 321 -4.90 -24.23 -0.75
N TYR A 322 -3.75 -23.68 -0.31
CA TYR A 322 -3.60 -22.96 0.96
C TYR A 322 -3.07 -21.54 0.74
N ASP A 323 -3.43 -20.63 1.63
CA ASP A 323 -3.22 -19.19 1.47
C ASP A 323 -1.88 -18.62 1.97
N PRO A 324 -1.08 -19.28 2.85
CA PRO A 324 0.11 -18.66 3.44
C PRO A 324 1.10 -18.09 2.43
N HIS A 325 1.22 -18.70 1.25
CA HIS A 325 2.14 -18.20 0.21
C HIS A 325 1.71 -16.85 -0.39
N VAL A 326 0.41 -16.54 -0.42
CA VAL A 326 -0.12 -15.25 -0.91
C VAL A 326 0.38 -14.14 0.00
N TYR A 327 0.24 -14.32 1.32
CA TYR A 327 0.69 -13.34 2.31
C TYR A 327 2.21 -13.09 2.24
N LEU A 328 3.02 -14.15 2.10
CA LEU A 328 4.47 -13.99 1.98
C LEU A 328 4.87 -13.24 0.70
N LYS A 329 4.23 -13.53 -0.44
CA LYS A 329 4.50 -12.84 -1.71
C LYS A 329 4.17 -11.36 -1.59
N ARG A 330 3.00 -11.03 -1.06
CA ARG A 330 2.57 -9.64 -0.81
C ARG A 330 3.50 -8.92 0.17
N ALA A 331 3.89 -9.57 1.26
CA ALA A 331 4.82 -9.02 2.23
C ALA A 331 6.18 -8.67 1.60
N LYS A 332 6.71 -9.52 0.71
CA LYS A 332 7.97 -9.26 0.00
C LYS A 332 7.88 -8.05 -0.94
N THR A 333 6.77 -7.87 -1.64
CA THR A 333 6.56 -6.70 -2.48
C THR A 333 6.53 -5.43 -1.64
N LEU A 334 5.71 -5.40 -0.59
CA LEU A 334 5.58 -4.24 0.28
C LEU A 334 6.83 -3.97 1.13
N GLU A 335 7.67 -4.97 1.43
CA GLU A 335 8.97 -4.76 2.08
C GLU A 335 9.89 -3.88 1.22
N GLN A 336 9.79 -3.97 -0.11
CA GLN A 336 10.63 -3.20 -1.04
C GLN A 336 9.98 -1.90 -1.50
N PHE A 337 8.67 -1.91 -1.73
CA PHE A 337 7.93 -0.75 -2.23
C PHE A 337 7.72 0.27 -1.11
N TYR A 338 7.65 1.55 -1.45
CA TYR A 338 7.63 2.68 -0.49
C TYR A 338 8.83 2.73 0.46
N GLY A 339 9.99 2.35 -0.06
CA GLY A 339 11.26 2.33 0.65
C GLY A 339 11.57 1.00 1.33
N SER A 340 12.68 0.38 0.91
CA SER A 340 13.20 -0.84 1.52
C SER A 340 13.59 -0.63 2.99
N THR A 341 13.77 -1.69 3.75
CA THR A 341 14.32 -1.62 5.12
C THR A 341 15.59 -0.78 5.19
N ARG A 342 16.50 -0.95 4.23
CA ARG A 342 17.75 -0.17 4.16
C ARG A 342 17.46 1.31 3.98
N THR A 343 16.60 1.66 3.02
CA THR A 343 16.20 3.04 2.75
C THR A 343 15.57 3.68 4.00
N GLN A 344 14.71 2.95 4.72
CA GLN A 344 14.11 3.46 5.94
C GLN A 344 15.13 3.69 7.06
N LEU A 345 16.12 2.81 7.23
CA LEU A 345 17.20 3.02 8.19
C LEU A 345 18.06 4.24 7.83
N GLU A 346 18.36 4.45 6.55
CA GLU A 346 19.06 5.65 6.08
C GLU A 346 18.24 6.92 6.35
N GLN A 347 16.93 6.90 6.13
CA GLN A 347 16.02 8.01 6.47
C GLN A 347 15.99 8.31 7.97
N ILE A 348 15.95 7.28 8.81
CA ILE A 348 16.00 7.45 10.28
C ILE A 348 17.28 8.19 10.69
N LEU A 349 18.43 7.80 10.13
CA LEU A 349 19.71 8.47 10.42
C LEU A 349 19.69 9.93 9.99
N LEU A 350 19.25 10.20 8.75
CA LEU A 350 19.14 11.57 8.23
C LEU A 350 18.22 12.46 9.10
N LEU A 351 17.03 11.97 9.44
CA LEU A 351 16.04 12.69 10.23
C LEU A 351 16.48 12.89 11.70
N ARG A 352 17.45 12.11 12.18
CA ARG A 352 18.08 12.25 13.51
C ARG A 352 19.34 13.11 13.48
N GLY A 353 19.79 13.55 12.30
CA GLY A 353 21.01 14.34 12.13
C GLY A 353 22.30 13.54 12.33
N LEU A 354 22.28 12.24 12.00
CA LEU A 354 23.40 11.31 12.14
C LEU A 354 24.01 10.95 10.80
#